data_e26c558892adbb1709a8826d6017e176
#
_entry.id   e26c558892adbb1709a8826d6017e176
#
_cell.length_a   1.000
_cell.length_b   1.000
_cell.length_c   1.000
_cell.angle_alpha   90.00
_cell.angle_beta   90.00
_cell.angle_gamma   90.00
#
_symmetry.space_group_name_H-M   'P 1'
#
loop_
_entity.id
_entity.type
_entity.pdbx_description
1 polymer ?
#
loop_
_entity_poly.entity_id
_entity_poly.type
_entity_poly.pdbx_seq_one_letter_code
_entity_poly.pdbx_strand_id
1 'polypeptide(L)'
;MSFDFVDYKKDFPLLMQQDVAYLDSAATAQRPASVLQAEKEFYEQANANPLRGLYELGVEATDRYEVARERVRKFLNARSDAEIIFTRNTTESINLVAYSYALNNIHAGDEIVITIMEHHSNMLPWQMVARQTGAKLVYLECEKDGSLPDEKLKAVIGPKVKLAAIGHVSNVLGCVNPVEKVIELVHRNGGVVLVDAAQSAPHMKVDVQALDADFVAFSGHKLMAPMGIGVLYGKEKLLDAMPPFLTGGEMIDSVTRDGAVYAELPHKFEAGTVNAGGAVALAAAIDYLESVGLENVHAQEQALTRYAYEGMKKIPGVNILGSDDPDKHCGILSFTVDGVHPHDIATILDSCHVDVRAGHHCAQPLLAYLGVRSCARASLAFYNTTADIDRFLAALGGVRKEMGYAE
;
A
#
# COMPACT_ATOMS: atom_id res chain seq x y z
N MET A 1 8.69 9.13 -28.84
CA MET A 1 9.87 9.78 -28.26
C MET A 1 10.51 8.78 -27.31
N SER A 2 11.83 8.62 -27.32
CA SER A 2 12.53 7.80 -26.33
C SER A 2 12.45 8.52 -24.97
N PHE A 3 12.05 7.80 -23.92
CA PHE A 3 12.08 8.33 -22.56
C PHE A 3 13.53 8.41 -22.08
N ASP A 4 13.91 9.50 -21.43
CA ASP A 4 15.25 9.69 -20.88
C ASP A 4 15.27 9.17 -19.44
N PHE A 5 15.75 7.95 -19.26
CA PHE A 5 15.78 7.27 -17.96
C PHE A 5 16.85 7.86 -17.04
N VAL A 6 16.46 8.17 -15.82
CA VAL A 6 17.37 8.64 -14.78
C VAL A 6 17.82 7.45 -13.93
N ASP A 7 19.11 7.34 -13.66
CA ASP A 7 19.65 6.30 -12.78
C ASP A 7 19.57 6.72 -11.31
N TYR A 8 18.48 6.31 -10.65
CA TYR A 8 18.29 6.46 -9.20
C TYR A 8 18.84 5.26 -8.40
N LYS A 9 19.22 4.14 -9.04
CA LYS A 9 19.69 2.92 -8.36
C LYS A 9 20.87 3.19 -7.42
N LYS A 10 21.73 4.16 -7.78
CA LYS A 10 22.90 4.60 -7.01
C LYS A 10 22.58 5.11 -5.60
N ASP A 11 21.36 5.58 -5.35
CA ASP A 11 20.93 6.10 -4.06
C ASP A 11 20.54 4.98 -3.07
N PHE A 12 20.45 3.73 -3.57
CA PHE A 12 19.99 2.57 -2.82
C PHE A 12 21.16 1.61 -2.50
N PRO A 13 21.72 1.68 -1.26
CA PRO A 13 22.95 0.94 -0.91
C PRO A 13 22.88 -0.58 -1.15
N LEU A 14 21.73 -1.21 -0.89
CA LEU A 14 21.54 -2.64 -1.14
C LEU A 14 21.73 -2.97 -2.62
N LEU A 15 21.11 -2.20 -3.50
CA LEU A 15 21.15 -2.41 -4.96
C LEU A 15 22.54 -2.12 -5.56
N MET A 16 23.35 -1.31 -4.87
CA MET A 16 24.74 -1.05 -5.26
C MET A 16 25.71 -2.13 -4.77
N GLN A 17 25.36 -2.84 -3.69
CA GLN A 17 26.18 -3.91 -3.11
C GLN A 17 25.88 -5.30 -3.65
N GLN A 18 24.65 -5.50 -4.16
CA GLN A 18 24.18 -6.77 -4.70
C GLN A 18 24.02 -6.66 -6.22
N ASP A 19 24.54 -7.66 -6.95
CA ASP A 19 24.30 -7.77 -8.39
C ASP A 19 22.94 -8.42 -8.66
N VAL A 20 21.87 -7.65 -8.47
CA VAL A 20 20.49 -8.12 -8.57
C VAL A 20 19.58 -7.15 -9.33
N ALA A 21 18.70 -7.70 -10.16
CA ALA A 21 17.54 -7.02 -10.69
C ALA A 21 16.36 -7.24 -9.73
N TYR A 22 16.18 -6.33 -8.77
CA TYR A 22 15.13 -6.42 -7.75
C TYR A 22 13.79 -5.97 -8.31
N LEU A 23 12.89 -6.92 -8.61
CA LEU A 23 11.57 -6.69 -9.21
C LEU A 23 10.43 -7.18 -8.27
N ASP A 24 10.58 -6.95 -6.96
CA ASP A 24 9.55 -7.28 -5.95
C ASP A 24 9.14 -6.06 -5.09
N SER A 25 9.18 -4.87 -5.67
CA SER A 25 8.90 -3.59 -4.98
C SER A 25 7.48 -3.48 -4.43
N ALA A 26 6.49 -4.12 -5.06
CA ALA A 26 5.12 -4.17 -4.56
C ALA A 26 4.97 -5.00 -3.26
N ALA A 27 5.96 -5.82 -2.91
CA ALA A 27 6.02 -6.50 -1.61
C ALA A 27 6.73 -5.64 -0.56
N THR A 28 7.90 -5.07 -0.88
CA THR A 28 8.61 -4.08 -0.07
C THR A 28 9.59 -3.32 -0.97
N ALA A 29 9.62 -2.00 -0.91
CA ALA A 29 10.58 -1.19 -1.65
C ALA A 29 11.96 -1.23 -0.98
N GLN A 30 13.02 -0.95 -1.73
CA GLN A 30 14.36 -0.73 -1.17
C GLN A 30 14.44 0.65 -0.49
N ARG A 31 15.45 0.87 0.35
CA ARG A 31 15.61 2.10 1.14
C ARG A 31 16.77 2.91 0.59
N PRO A 32 16.58 4.20 0.29
CA PRO A 32 17.69 5.06 -0.06
C PRO A 32 18.59 5.34 1.16
N ALA A 33 19.84 5.69 0.90
CA ALA A 33 20.83 5.96 1.94
C ALA A 33 20.37 7.03 2.95
N SER A 34 19.64 8.06 2.48
CA SER A 34 19.11 9.13 3.33
C SER A 34 18.12 8.63 4.39
N VAL A 35 17.26 7.66 4.04
CA VAL A 35 16.29 7.06 4.97
C VAL A 35 16.99 6.23 6.03
N LEU A 36 17.97 5.40 5.63
CA LEU A 36 18.76 4.61 6.57
C LEU A 36 19.55 5.50 7.52
N GLN A 37 20.08 6.61 7.01
CA GLN A 37 20.83 7.58 7.81
C GLN A 37 19.91 8.30 8.80
N ALA A 38 18.72 8.72 8.41
CA ALA A 38 17.77 9.40 9.29
C ALA A 38 17.33 8.53 10.48
N GLU A 39 17.05 7.24 10.26
CA GLU A 39 16.73 6.29 11.32
C GLU A 39 17.93 6.10 12.27
N LYS A 40 19.12 5.92 11.72
CA LYS A 40 20.36 5.79 12.50
C LYS A 40 20.62 7.02 13.36
N GLU A 41 20.53 8.22 12.79
CA GLU A 41 20.72 9.50 13.49
C GLU A 41 19.72 9.69 14.63
N PHE A 42 18.46 9.29 14.44
CA PHE A 42 17.47 9.32 15.52
C PHE A 42 17.96 8.52 16.74
N TYR A 43 18.39 7.27 16.53
CA TYR A 43 18.87 6.43 17.64
C TYR A 43 20.20 6.86 18.22
N GLU A 44 21.07 7.48 17.45
CA GLU A 44 22.38 7.96 17.95
C GLU A 44 22.29 9.30 18.68
N GLN A 45 21.30 10.15 18.38
CA GLN A 45 21.27 11.54 18.83
C GLN A 45 20.05 11.92 19.68
N ALA A 46 18.91 11.24 19.49
CA ALA A 46 17.63 11.62 20.12
C ALA A 46 16.86 10.44 20.72
N ASN A 47 17.52 9.31 20.93
CA ASN A 47 16.84 8.11 21.44
C ASN A 47 16.37 8.29 22.89
N ALA A 48 15.08 8.61 23.04
CA ALA A 48 14.37 8.65 24.31
C ALA A 48 12.92 8.24 24.10
N ASN A 49 12.17 7.93 25.19
CA ASN A 49 10.73 7.70 25.11
C ASN A 49 10.02 9.02 24.82
N PRO A 50 9.35 9.17 23.65
CA PRO A 50 8.64 10.39 23.31
C PRO A 50 7.39 10.59 24.15
N LEU A 51 6.76 11.79 24.05
CA LEU A 51 5.47 12.23 24.60
C LEU A 51 5.49 12.60 26.08
N ARG A 52 6.16 11.86 26.98
CA ARG A 52 6.11 12.11 28.43
C ARG A 52 7.42 12.51 29.08
N GLY A 53 8.52 12.54 28.34
CA GLY A 53 9.81 12.95 28.85
C GLY A 53 9.91 14.46 29.02
N LEU A 54 10.15 14.95 30.26
CA LEU A 54 10.35 16.38 30.53
C LEU A 54 11.83 16.80 30.46
N TYR A 55 12.73 15.85 30.16
CA TYR A 55 14.15 16.10 29.97
C TYR A 55 14.45 16.33 28.48
N GLU A 56 15.57 16.98 28.18
CA GLU A 56 15.93 17.48 26.85
C GLU A 56 15.81 16.40 25.75
N LEU A 57 16.37 15.20 25.96
CA LEU A 57 16.27 14.11 24.97
C LEU A 57 14.81 13.63 24.77
N GLY A 58 13.99 13.63 25.82
CA GLY A 58 12.59 13.24 25.70
C GLY A 58 11.77 14.25 24.90
N VAL A 59 12.04 15.54 25.08
CA VAL A 59 11.46 16.63 24.29
C VAL A 59 11.91 16.52 22.83
N GLU A 60 13.20 16.36 22.59
CA GLU A 60 13.78 16.19 21.24
C GLU A 60 13.16 14.99 20.50
N ALA A 61 13.01 13.84 21.17
CA ALA A 61 12.38 12.66 20.58
C ALA A 61 10.92 12.91 20.22
N THR A 62 10.19 13.65 21.08
CA THR A 62 8.81 14.05 20.85
C THR A 62 8.71 15.00 19.66
N ASP A 63 9.54 16.04 19.64
CA ASP A 63 9.55 17.03 18.56
C ASP A 63 9.81 16.36 17.20
N ARG A 64 10.79 15.47 17.11
CA ARG A 64 11.08 14.72 15.87
C ARG A 64 9.92 13.83 15.44
N TYR A 65 9.22 13.22 16.38
CA TYR A 65 8.05 12.39 16.09
C TYR A 65 6.90 13.22 15.55
N GLU A 66 6.60 14.36 16.14
CA GLU A 66 5.52 15.24 15.69
C GLU A 66 5.87 15.98 14.38
N VAL A 67 7.14 16.35 14.18
CA VAL A 67 7.62 16.85 12.86
C VAL A 67 7.40 15.79 11.77
N ALA A 68 7.64 14.52 12.08
CA ALA A 68 7.35 13.44 11.12
C ALA A 68 5.85 13.32 10.80
N ARG A 69 4.97 13.51 11.80
CA ARG A 69 3.51 13.55 11.60
C ARG A 69 3.10 14.70 10.69
N GLU A 70 3.58 15.90 10.96
CA GLU A 70 3.33 17.08 10.12
C GLU A 70 3.82 16.84 8.67
N ARG A 71 4.92 16.10 8.51
CA ARG A 71 5.43 15.76 7.18
C ARG A 71 4.48 14.83 6.42
N VAL A 72 3.93 13.81 7.10
CA VAL A 72 2.91 12.92 6.54
C VAL A 72 1.62 13.69 6.24
N ARG A 73 1.20 14.60 7.14
CA ARG A 73 0.04 15.46 6.91
C ARG A 73 0.16 16.23 5.60
N LYS A 74 1.31 16.85 5.37
CA LYS A 74 1.57 17.61 4.12
C LYS A 74 1.57 16.71 2.89
N PHE A 75 2.19 15.55 2.99
CA PHE A 75 2.27 14.57 1.89
C PHE A 75 0.87 14.12 1.43
N LEU A 76 -0.04 13.89 2.36
CA LEU A 76 -1.42 13.50 2.07
C LEU A 76 -2.35 14.71 1.82
N ASN A 77 -1.87 15.94 2.03
CA ASN A 77 -2.70 17.15 2.04
C ASN A 77 -3.85 17.07 3.06
N ALA A 78 -3.61 16.47 4.24
CA ALA A 78 -4.58 16.44 5.33
C ALA A 78 -4.71 17.82 5.99
N ARG A 79 -5.87 18.11 6.62
CA ARG A 79 -6.17 19.41 7.19
C ARG A 79 -5.46 19.64 8.52
N SER A 80 -5.34 18.59 9.31
CA SER A 80 -4.81 18.64 10.68
C SER A 80 -3.93 17.43 10.97
N ASP A 81 -2.96 17.60 11.87
CA ASP A 81 -2.15 16.50 12.41
C ASP A 81 -3.01 15.49 13.19
N ALA A 82 -4.13 15.93 13.75
CA ALA A 82 -5.13 15.10 14.40
C ALA A 82 -5.76 14.04 13.47
N GLU A 83 -5.65 14.23 12.14
CA GLU A 83 -6.12 13.28 11.13
C GLU A 83 -5.10 12.21 10.77
N ILE A 84 -3.86 12.27 11.31
CA ILE A 84 -2.75 11.35 10.99
C ILE A 84 -2.43 10.48 12.19
N ILE A 85 -2.62 9.19 12.05
CA ILE A 85 -2.34 8.18 13.08
C ILE A 85 -1.21 7.28 12.58
N PHE A 86 -0.15 7.16 13.36
CA PHE A 86 0.88 6.17 13.09
C PHE A 86 0.45 4.79 13.55
N THR A 87 0.65 3.82 12.68
CA THR A 87 0.35 2.40 12.89
C THR A 87 1.57 1.56 12.52
N ARG A 88 1.50 0.25 12.66
CA ARG A 88 2.59 -0.62 12.21
C ARG A 88 2.61 -0.84 10.68
N ASN A 89 1.47 -0.77 10.02
CA ASN A 89 1.31 -1.00 8.58
C ASN A 89 -0.15 -0.80 8.16
N THR A 90 -0.44 -0.86 6.85
CA THR A 90 -1.80 -0.81 6.28
C THR A 90 -2.76 -1.82 6.91
N THR A 91 -2.30 -3.04 7.21
CA THR A 91 -3.14 -4.06 7.83
C THR A 91 -3.67 -3.60 9.19
N GLU A 92 -2.82 -3.03 10.03
CA GLU A 92 -3.24 -2.47 11.32
C GLU A 92 -4.16 -1.28 11.15
N SER A 93 -3.86 -0.37 10.23
CA SER A 93 -4.72 0.79 9.90
C SER A 93 -6.13 0.37 9.52
N ILE A 94 -6.27 -0.63 8.64
CA ILE A 94 -7.58 -1.14 8.22
C ILE A 94 -8.29 -1.86 9.37
N ASN A 95 -7.58 -2.64 10.18
CA ASN A 95 -8.15 -3.26 11.37
C ASN A 95 -8.61 -2.23 12.41
N LEU A 96 -7.87 -1.13 12.61
CA LEU A 96 -8.28 -0.02 13.48
C LEU A 96 -9.66 0.51 13.03
N VAL A 97 -9.84 0.80 11.74
CA VAL A 97 -11.13 1.24 11.20
C VAL A 97 -12.19 0.16 11.35
N ALA A 98 -11.86 -1.10 11.11
CA ALA A 98 -12.80 -2.21 11.27
C ALA A 98 -13.31 -2.34 12.71
N TYR A 99 -12.42 -2.32 13.71
CA TYR A 99 -12.78 -2.49 15.12
C TYR A 99 -13.38 -1.21 15.73
N SER A 100 -12.79 -0.03 15.47
CA SER A 100 -13.19 1.19 16.14
C SER A 100 -14.31 1.93 15.41
N TYR A 101 -14.39 1.87 14.09
CA TYR A 101 -15.47 2.47 13.33
C TYR A 101 -16.55 1.45 12.97
N ALA A 102 -16.20 0.40 12.20
CA ALA A 102 -17.20 -0.40 11.54
C ALA A 102 -18.03 -1.24 12.53
N LEU A 103 -17.43 -1.88 13.55
CA LEU A 103 -18.18 -2.62 14.56
C LEU A 103 -19.15 -1.76 15.38
N ASN A 104 -18.95 -0.43 15.43
CA ASN A 104 -19.79 0.50 16.18
C ASN A 104 -20.86 1.21 15.32
N ASN A 105 -20.73 1.19 13.99
CA ASN A 105 -21.59 1.97 13.10
C ASN A 105 -22.27 1.13 12.00
N ILE A 106 -21.87 -0.13 11.80
CA ILE A 106 -22.46 -1.03 10.81
C ILE A 106 -23.36 -2.04 11.52
N HIS A 107 -24.56 -2.23 10.98
CA HIS A 107 -25.60 -3.06 11.62
C HIS A 107 -26.20 -4.08 10.64
N ALA A 108 -27.01 -4.99 11.17
CA ALA A 108 -27.74 -5.96 10.36
C ALA A 108 -28.64 -5.26 9.34
N GLY A 109 -28.51 -5.64 8.07
CA GLY A 109 -29.22 -5.04 6.93
C GLY A 109 -28.41 -4.00 6.15
N ASP A 110 -27.29 -3.50 6.72
CA ASP A 110 -26.33 -2.70 5.99
C ASP A 110 -25.46 -3.55 5.05
N GLU A 111 -24.82 -2.90 4.09
CA GLU A 111 -23.91 -3.53 3.15
C GLU A 111 -22.52 -2.89 3.26
N ILE A 112 -21.50 -3.75 3.25
CA ILE A 112 -20.08 -3.38 3.12
C ILE A 112 -19.64 -3.78 1.73
N VAL A 113 -19.11 -2.86 0.91
CA VAL A 113 -18.62 -3.14 -0.43
C VAL A 113 -17.10 -3.17 -0.45
N ILE A 114 -16.55 -4.22 -1.03
CA ILE A 114 -15.12 -4.35 -1.37
C ILE A 114 -15.01 -4.85 -2.82
N THR A 115 -13.85 -4.65 -3.45
CA THR A 115 -13.65 -5.27 -4.77
C THR A 115 -13.18 -6.73 -4.64
N ILE A 116 -13.34 -7.50 -5.71
CA ILE A 116 -12.72 -8.84 -5.80
C ILE A 116 -11.19 -8.76 -5.84
N MET A 117 -10.64 -7.59 -6.15
CA MET A 117 -9.20 -7.34 -6.30
C MET A 117 -8.49 -7.02 -4.98
N GLU A 118 -9.23 -6.94 -3.86
CA GLU A 118 -8.63 -6.50 -2.59
C GLU A 118 -7.52 -7.44 -2.11
N HIS A 119 -6.46 -6.84 -1.59
CA HIS A 119 -5.48 -7.55 -0.77
C HIS A 119 -6.17 -8.15 0.46
N HIS A 120 -5.72 -9.28 0.96
CA HIS A 120 -6.31 -9.94 2.14
C HIS A 120 -6.46 -8.98 3.34
N SER A 121 -5.54 -8.03 3.51
CA SER A 121 -5.62 -7.00 4.57
C SER A 121 -6.82 -6.08 4.46
N ASN A 122 -7.33 -5.87 3.23
CA ASN A 122 -8.53 -5.08 2.94
C ASN A 122 -9.76 -5.96 2.61
N MET A 123 -9.73 -7.22 2.99
CA MET A 123 -10.82 -8.17 2.80
C MET A 123 -11.22 -8.84 4.11
N LEU A 124 -10.27 -9.44 4.83
CA LEU A 124 -10.54 -10.24 6.02
C LEU A 124 -11.16 -9.44 7.18
N PRO A 125 -10.75 -8.19 7.45
CA PRO A 125 -11.42 -7.39 8.49
C PRO A 125 -12.90 -7.17 8.20
N TRP A 126 -13.27 -6.96 6.94
CA TRP A 126 -14.67 -6.74 6.54
C TRP A 126 -15.50 -8.01 6.59
N GLN A 127 -14.92 -9.18 6.32
CA GLN A 127 -15.57 -10.48 6.58
C GLN A 127 -15.83 -10.67 8.06
N MET A 128 -14.91 -10.26 8.93
CA MET A 128 -15.09 -10.31 10.39
C MET A 128 -16.21 -9.36 10.82
N VAL A 129 -16.19 -8.10 10.40
CA VAL A 129 -17.25 -7.11 10.69
C VAL A 129 -18.61 -7.62 10.24
N ALA A 130 -18.74 -8.06 9.00
CA ALA A 130 -20.01 -8.57 8.46
C ALA A 130 -20.57 -9.73 9.29
N ARG A 131 -19.71 -10.68 9.73
CA ARG A 131 -20.12 -11.79 10.60
C ARG A 131 -20.59 -11.34 11.99
N GLN A 132 -19.94 -10.34 12.57
CA GLN A 132 -20.27 -9.88 13.93
C GLN A 132 -21.49 -8.97 13.97
N THR A 133 -21.69 -8.14 12.94
CA THR A 133 -22.79 -7.16 12.89
C THR A 133 -24.06 -7.69 12.21
N GLY A 134 -23.95 -8.78 11.45
CA GLY A 134 -25.02 -9.26 10.57
C GLY A 134 -25.18 -8.45 9.29
N ALA A 135 -24.25 -7.56 8.98
CA ALA A 135 -24.20 -6.84 7.71
C ALA A 135 -23.82 -7.79 6.56
N LYS A 136 -24.14 -7.39 5.32
CA LYS A 136 -23.81 -8.15 4.14
C LYS A 136 -22.48 -7.63 3.54
N LEU A 137 -21.50 -8.51 3.35
CA LEU A 137 -20.32 -8.21 2.55
C LEU A 137 -20.63 -8.45 1.07
N VAL A 138 -20.43 -7.43 0.24
CA VAL A 138 -20.71 -7.43 -1.19
C VAL A 138 -19.38 -7.27 -1.95
N TYR A 139 -19.13 -8.20 -2.86
CA TYR A 139 -17.96 -8.14 -3.73
C TYR A 139 -18.33 -7.44 -5.05
N LEU A 140 -17.62 -6.37 -5.37
CA LEU A 140 -17.68 -5.70 -6.66
C LEU A 140 -16.68 -6.40 -7.59
N GLU A 141 -17.19 -7.14 -8.56
CA GLU A 141 -16.38 -7.85 -9.53
C GLU A 141 -15.88 -6.91 -10.63
N CYS A 142 -14.57 -6.98 -10.92
CA CYS A 142 -13.96 -6.24 -12.03
C CYS A 142 -14.22 -6.94 -13.37
N GLU A 143 -13.89 -6.27 -14.48
CA GLU A 143 -13.71 -6.93 -15.77
C GLU A 143 -12.38 -7.74 -15.75
N LYS A 144 -12.15 -8.56 -16.78
CA LYS A 144 -10.92 -9.39 -16.85
C LYS A 144 -9.65 -8.57 -16.94
N ASP A 145 -9.74 -7.36 -17.47
CA ASP A 145 -8.64 -6.38 -17.55
C ASP A 145 -8.42 -5.60 -16.25
N GLY A 146 -9.23 -5.85 -15.21
CA GLY A 146 -9.21 -5.18 -13.92
C GLY A 146 -10.05 -3.91 -13.86
N SER A 147 -10.70 -3.48 -14.93
CA SER A 147 -11.52 -2.27 -14.94
C SER A 147 -12.83 -2.44 -14.14
N LEU A 148 -13.29 -1.32 -13.57
CA LEU A 148 -14.57 -1.20 -12.84
C LEU A 148 -15.46 -0.17 -13.55
N PRO A 149 -16.28 -0.60 -14.53
CA PRO A 149 -17.16 0.31 -15.26
C PRO A 149 -18.21 0.99 -14.38
N ASP A 150 -18.58 2.22 -14.72
CA ASP A 150 -19.56 3.04 -14.00
C ASP A 150 -20.90 2.32 -13.76
N GLU A 151 -21.34 1.53 -14.72
CA GLU A 151 -22.59 0.77 -14.63
C GLU A 151 -22.53 -0.28 -13.51
N LYS A 152 -21.38 -0.97 -13.36
CA LYS A 152 -21.17 -1.92 -12.26
C LYS A 152 -21.14 -1.21 -10.91
N LEU A 153 -20.45 -0.08 -10.82
CA LEU A 153 -20.41 0.72 -9.60
C LEU A 153 -21.82 1.13 -9.16
N LYS A 154 -22.60 1.70 -10.07
CA LYS A 154 -23.98 2.13 -9.80
C LYS A 154 -24.94 0.97 -9.49
N ALA A 155 -24.70 -0.21 -10.05
CA ALA A 155 -25.53 -1.39 -9.79
C ALA A 155 -25.30 -1.97 -8.38
N VAL A 156 -24.06 -1.85 -7.85
CA VAL A 156 -23.66 -2.41 -6.56
C VAL A 156 -23.80 -1.40 -5.43
N ILE A 157 -23.42 -0.12 -5.66
CA ILE A 157 -23.40 0.91 -4.61
C ILE A 157 -24.77 1.56 -4.49
N GLY A 158 -25.62 0.94 -3.66
CA GLY A 158 -26.98 1.41 -3.37
C GLY A 158 -27.15 1.97 -1.96
N PRO A 159 -28.39 2.35 -1.55
CA PRO A 159 -28.67 3.03 -0.28
C PRO A 159 -28.31 2.25 1.00
N LYS A 160 -28.15 0.92 0.88
CA LYS A 160 -27.74 0.07 1.99
C LYS A 160 -26.23 0.04 2.24
N VAL A 161 -25.44 0.55 1.29
CA VAL A 161 -23.99 0.60 1.41
C VAL A 161 -23.62 1.67 2.42
N LYS A 162 -23.07 1.26 3.56
CA LYS A 162 -22.63 2.14 4.64
C LYS A 162 -21.12 2.25 4.75
N LEU A 163 -20.41 1.30 4.13
CA LEU A 163 -18.96 1.33 4.03
C LEU A 163 -18.52 0.72 2.71
N ALA A 164 -17.59 1.38 2.02
CA ALA A 164 -16.81 0.77 0.96
C ALA A 164 -15.32 0.80 1.32
N ALA A 165 -14.61 -0.30 1.08
CA ALA A 165 -13.16 -0.39 1.31
C ALA A 165 -12.49 -0.86 0.03
N ILE A 166 -11.75 0.04 -0.62
CA ILE A 166 -11.28 -0.13 -2.00
C ILE A 166 -9.78 0.11 -2.08
N GLY A 167 -9.04 -0.84 -2.65
CA GLY A 167 -7.65 -0.63 -3.03
C GLY A 167 -7.54 0.40 -4.15
N HIS A 168 -6.72 1.43 -3.98
CA HIS A 168 -6.53 2.46 -5.01
C HIS A 168 -5.83 1.88 -6.25
N VAL A 169 -4.80 1.04 -6.03
CA VAL A 169 -4.11 0.30 -7.08
C VAL A 169 -4.08 -1.18 -6.72
N SER A 170 -4.45 -2.05 -7.66
CA SER A 170 -4.40 -3.50 -7.46
C SER A 170 -2.96 -4.00 -7.35
N ASN A 171 -2.64 -4.71 -6.27
CA ASN A 171 -1.32 -5.31 -6.06
C ASN A 171 -1.03 -6.53 -6.96
N VAL A 172 -2.00 -6.95 -7.77
CA VAL A 172 -1.87 -8.05 -8.73
C VAL A 172 -1.96 -7.55 -10.17
N LEU A 173 -2.98 -6.77 -10.49
CA LEU A 173 -3.22 -6.33 -11.88
C LEU A 173 -2.56 -4.98 -12.21
N GLY A 174 -2.11 -4.22 -11.19
CA GLY A 174 -1.53 -2.90 -11.37
C GLY A 174 -2.52 -1.82 -11.82
N CYS A 175 -3.79 -2.16 -12.01
CA CYS A 175 -4.80 -1.20 -12.45
C CYS A 175 -5.15 -0.20 -11.34
N VAL A 176 -5.39 1.05 -11.73
CA VAL A 176 -5.89 2.12 -10.86
C VAL A 176 -7.41 2.02 -10.80
N ASN A 177 -7.96 1.92 -9.61
CA ASN A 177 -9.41 1.90 -9.38
C ASN A 177 -9.98 3.32 -9.33
N PRO A 178 -11.22 3.53 -9.80
CA PRO A 178 -11.90 4.83 -9.81
C PRO A 178 -12.43 5.21 -8.43
N VAL A 179 -11.51 5.41 -7.44
CA VAL A 179 -11.87 5.63 -6.04
C VAL A 179 -12.71 6.90 -5.85
N GLU A 180 -12.46 7.96 -6.62
CA GLU A 180 -13.27 9.19 -6.59
C GLU A 180 -14.74 8.91 -6.91
N LYS A 181 -14.98 8.05 -7.88
CA LYS A 181 -16.34 7.67 -8.27
C LYS A 181 -17.02 6.81 -7.21
N VAL A 182 -16.28 5.90 -6.60
CA VAL A 182 -16.78 5.10 -5.46
C VAL A 182 -17.15 6.01 -4.30
N ILE A 183 -16.26 6.95 -3.94
CA ILE A 183 -16.49 7.93 -2.86
C ILE A 183 -17.77 8.73 -3.14
N GLU A 184 -17.90 9.30 -4.34
CA GLU A 184 -19.09 10.05 -4.75
C GLU A 184 -20.38 9.23 -4.54
N LEU A 185 -20.41 7.98 -5.02
CA LEU A 185 -21.59 7.13 -4.94
C LEU A 185 -21.93 6.71 -3.50
N VAL A 186 -20.92 6.39 -2.69
CA VAL A 186 -21.11 5.98 -1.29
C VAL A 186 -21.56 7.17 -0.43
N HIS A 187 -20.95 8.35 -0.60
CA HIS A 187 -21.34 9.56 0.11
C HIS A 187 -22.77 10.01 -0.18
N ARG A 188 -23.27 9.85 -1.41
CA ARG A 188 -24.69 10.12 -1.74
C ARG A 188 -25.66 9.27 -0.91
N ASN A 189 -25.22 8.12 -0.43
CA ASN A 189 -26.00 7.21 0.41
C ASN A 189 -25.70 7.36 1.91
N GLY A 190 -24.89 8.35 2.30
CA GLY A 190 -24.47 8.60 3.68
C GLY A 190 -23.56 7.53 4.27
N GLY A 191 -22.84 6.80 3.42
CA GLY A 191 -21.78 5.86 3.81
C GLY A 191 -20.41 6.50 3.88
N VAL A 192 -19.38 5.73 4.27
CA VAL A 192 -17.98 6.13 4.35
C VAL A 192 -17.11 5.25 3.46
N VAL A 193 -15.94 5.79 3.06
CA VAL A 193 -14.99 5.07 2.21
C VAL A 193 -13.62 5.02 2.84
N LEU A 194 -13.06 3.81 2.91
CA LEU A 194 -11.66 3.56 3.18
C LEU A 194 -10.93 3.26 1.87
N VAL A 195 -9.87 4.01 1.60
CA VAL A 195 -8.96 3.79 0.46
C VAL A 195 -7.69 3.10 0.96
N ASP A 196 -7.44 1.88 0.49
CA ASP A 196 -6.14 1.22 0.67
C ASP A 196 -5.16 1.79 -0.37
N ALA A 197 -4.30 2.69 0.09
CA ALA A 197 -3.30 3.37 -0.71
C ALA A 197 -1.91 2.70 -0.65
N ALA A 198 -1.82 1.45 -0.19
CA ALA A 198 -0.54 0.75 -0.04
C ALA A 198 0.26 0.64 -1.34
N GLN A 199 -0.42 0.57 -2.49
CA GLN A 199 0.20 0.50 -3.81
C GLN A 199 0.09 1.82 -4.60
N SER A 200 -0.52 2.86 -4.06
CA SER A 200 -0.61 4.16 -4.73
C SER A 200 0.27 5.22 -4.08
N ALA A 201 0.30 5.30 -2.75
CA ALA A 201 1.08 6.32 -2.04
C ALA A 201 2.58 6.35 -2.41
N PRO A 202 3.27 5.21 -2.71
CA PRO A 202 4.65 5.23 -3.17
C PRO A 202 4.86 5.78 -4.59
N HIS A 203 3.83 5.78 -5.44
CA HIS A 203 3.97 5.89 -6.89
C HIS A 203 3.20 7.07 -7.50
N MET A 204 2.23 7.61 -6.78
CA MET A 204 1.40 8.73 -7.26
C MET A 204 0.90 9.59 -6.11
N LYS A 205 0.48 10.81 -6.43
CA LYS A 205 -0.09 11.72 -5.44
C LYS A 205 -1.41 11.17 -4.89
N VAL A 206 -1.50 11.10 -3.56
CA VAL A 206 -2.74 10.78 -2.84
C VAL A 206 -3.13 12.04 -2.05
N ASP A 207 -4.11 12.78 -2.57
CA ASP A 207 -4.61 14.02 -1.97
C ASP A 207 -5.96 13.74 -1.31
N VAL A 208 -5.95 13.59 0.02
CA VAL A 208 -7.14 13.17 0.78
C VAL A 208 -8.27 14.19 0.74
N GLN A 209 -7.94 15.49 0.59
CA GLN A 209 -8.97 16.53 0.46
C GLN A 209 -9.60 16.54 -0.93
N ALA A 210 -8.78 16.36 -1.99
CA ALA A 210 -9.29 16.29 -3.35
C ALA A 210 -10.14 15.04 -3.59
N LEU A 211 -9.73 13.90 -3.02
CA LEU A 211 -10.48 12.65 -3.05
C LEU A 211 -11.76 12.71 -2.19
N ASP A 212 -11.78 13.54 -1.16
CA ASP A 212 -12.79 13.54 -0.09
C ASP A 212 -12.90 12.17 0.62
N ALA A 213 -11.80 11.41 0.68
CA ALA A 213 -11.76 10.12 1.35
C ALA A 213 -12.02 10.26 2.86
N ASP A 214 -12.73 9.29 3.44
CA ASP A 214 -12.99 9.28 4.88
C ASP A 214 -11.84 8.67 5.66
N PHE A 215 -11.24 7.62 5.11
CA PHE A 215 -10.03 6.96 5.62
C PHE A 215 -9.09 6.63 4.47
N VAL A 216 -7.78 6.78 4.71
CA VAL A 216 -6.72 6.33 3.79
C VAL A 216 -5.65 5.61 4.59
N ALA A 217 -5.21 4.45 4.10
CA ALA A 217 -4.20 3.65 4.78
C ALA A 217 -3.04 3.29 3.85
N PHE A 218 -1.79 3.40 4.34
CA PHE A 218 -0.62 2.91 3.63
C PHE A 218 0.47 2.40 4.57
N SER A 219 1.44 1.65 4.01
CA SER A 219 2.58 1.08 4.73
C SER A 219 3.87 1.77 4.34
N GLY A 220 4.68 2.16 5.32
CA GLY A 220 5.96 2.82 5.09
C GLY A 220 6.95 1.95 4.30
N HIS A 221 6.98 0.62 4.55
CA HIS A 221 7.93 -0.27 3.88
C HIS A 221 7.77 -0.37 2.35
N LYS A 222 6.62 0.03 1.80
CA LYS A 222 6.42 0.15 0.35
C LYS A 222 6.80 1.54 -0.16
N LEU A 223 6.77 2.54 0.73
CA LEU A 223 7.19 3.92 0.48
C LEU A 223 8.64 4.15 0.94
N MET A 224 9.52 3.15 0.78
CA MET A 224 10.96 3.21 1.08
C MET A 224 11.32 3.46 2.56
N ALA A 225 10.35 3.50 3.47
CA ALA A 225 10.58 3.61 4.92
C ALA A 225 10.86 2.24 5.56
N PRO A 226 11.29 2.18 6.83
CA PRO A 226 11.47 0.93 7.56
C PRO A 226 10.19 0.09 7.65
N MET A 227 10.34 -1.20 7.92
CA MET A 227 9.24 -2.07 8.32
C MET A 227 8.73 -1.66 9.71
N GLY A 228 7.44 -1.88 9.98
CA GLY A 228 6.87 -1.59 11.30
C GLY A 228 6.41 -0.15 11.49
N ILE A 229 6.31 0.63 10.42
CA ILE A 229 5.65 1.95 10.39
C ILE A 229 4.64 1.99 9.25
N GLY A 230 3.46 2.54 9.51
CA GLY A 230 2.39 2.80 8.56
C GLY A 230 1.56 3.98 9.01
N VAL A 231 0.59 4.35 8.21
CA VAL A 231 -0.26 5.52 8.44
C VAL A 231 -1.72 5.15 8.22
N LEU A 232 -2.57 5.66 9.10
CA LEU A 232 -3.98 5.85 8.87
C LEU A 232 -4.27 7.35 8.85
N TYR A 233 -4.77 7.85 7.74
CA TYR A 233 -5.51 9.10 7.69
C TYR A 233 -6.98 8.81 7.98
N GLY A 234 -7.63 9.66 8.75
CA GLY A 234 -9.07 9.66 8.92
C GLY A 234 -9.60 11.08 9.12
N LYS A 235 -10.80 11.37 8.59
CA LYS A 235 -11.45 12.66 8.86
C LYS A 235 -11.60 12.85 10.37
N GLU A 236 -11.15 13.97 10.90
CA GLU A 236 -11.10 14.28 12.34
C GLU A 236 -12.42 13.97 13.04
N LYS A 237 -13.56 14.39 12.46
CA LYS A 237 -14.89 14.13 13.03
C LYS A 237 -15.19 12.62 13.20
N LEU A 238 -14.72 11.76 12.29
CA LEU A 238 -14.91 10.33 12.40
C LEU A 238 -13.99 9.74 13.48
N LEU A 239 -12.73 10.13 13.47
CA LEU A 239 -11.75 9.70 14.46
C LEU A 239 -12.15 10.09 15.88
N ASP A 240 -12.66 11.30 16.06
CA ASP A 240 -13.10 11.79 17.37
C ASP A 240 -14.25 10.95 17.94
N ALA A 241 -15.20 10.54 17.09
CA ALA A 241 -16.33 9.71 17.48
C ALA A 241 -15.97 8.23 17.72
N MET A 242 -14.81 7.75 17.22
CA MET A 242 -14.41 6.36 17.35
C MET A 242 -13.83 6.04 18.74
N PRO A 243 -14.16 4.90 19.37
CA PRO A 243 -13.42 4.41 20.52
C PRO A 243 -11.98 4.05 20.13
N PRO A 244 -11.03 4.04 21.09
CA PRO A 244 -9.66 3.62 20.81
C PRO A 244 -9.61 2.16 20.32
N PHE A 245 -8.60 1.84 19.51
CA PHE A 245 -8.38 0.47 19.02
C PHE A 245 -7.60 -0.37 20.02
N LEU A 246 -6.49 0.16 20.50
CA LEU A 246 -5.67 -0.43 21.56
C LEU A 246 -5.79 0.43 22.82
N THR A 247 -5.74 -0.21 23.98
CA THR A 247 -5.76 0.49 25.27
C THR A 247 -4.49 0.18 26.05
N GLY A 248 -3.91 1.21 26.71
CA GLY A 248 -2.66 1.07 27.45
C GLY A 248 -2.10 2.41 27.89
N GLY A 249 -0.79 2.48 28.02
CA GLY A 249 -0.09 3.74 28.29
C GLY A 249 -0.10 4.67 27.08
N GLU A 250 0.26 5.91 27.27
CA GLU A 250 0.35 7.04 26.32
C GLU A 250 -0.99 7.53 25.76
N MET A 251 -1.96 6.68 25.47
CA MET A 251 -3.22 7.01 24.80
C MET A 251 -4.31 7.53 25.75
N ILE A 252 -3.97 7.88 26.98
CA ILE A 252 -4.87 8.34 28.04
C ILE A 252 -4.45 9.71 28.58
N ASP A 253 -5.44 10.52 28.99
CA ASP A 253 -5.22 11.69 29.81
C ASP A 253 -5.17 11.28 31.30
N SER A 254 -6.20 10.58 31.79
CA SER A 254 -6.25 10.11 33.17
C SER A 254 -6.90 8.74 33.29
N VAL A 255 -6.51 7.99 34.34
CA VAL A 255 -7.05 6.65 34.65
C VAL A 255 -7.46 6.59 36.13
N THR A 256 -8.64 6.06 36.37
CA THR A 256 -9.15 5.71 37.71
C THR A 256 -9.37 4.21 37.82
N ARG A 257 -9.86 3.74 39.00
CA ARG A 257 -10.23 2.32 39.16
C ARG A 257 -11.42 1.93 38.29
N ASP A 258 -12.28 2.88 37.95
CA ASP A 258 -13.57 2.61 37.31
C ASP A 258 -13.59 3.01 35.82
N GLY A 259 -12.53 3.67 35.30
CA GLY A 259 -12.48 4.10 33.91
C GLY A 259 -11.28 4.95 33.57
N ALA A 260 -11.23 5.39 32.31
CA ALA A 260 -10.17 6.26 31.79
C ALA A 260 -10.77 7.38 30.94
N VAL A 261 -10.09 8.53 30.96
CA VAL A 261 -10.24 9.59 29.97
C VAL A 261 -9.14 9.40 28.94
N TYR A 262 -9.52 9.30 27.66
CA TYR A 262 -8.58 9.10 26.58
C TYR A 262 -7.90 10.40 26.20
N ALA A 263 -6.69 10.30 25.65
CA ALA A 263 -5.98 11.45 25.10
C ALA A 263 -6.73 12.05 23.89
N GLU A 264 -6.40 13.28 23.55
CA GLU A 264 -6.88 13.91 22.32
C GLU A 264 -6.31 13.21 21.07
N LEU A 265 -6.90 13.49 19.92
CA LEU A 265 -6.38 13.03 18.63
C LEU A 265 -5.00 13.64 18.33
N PRO A 266 -4.11 12.92 17.74
CA PRO A 266 -4.21 11.52 17.26
C PRO A 266 -3.84 10.50 18.33
N HIS A 267 -3.29 10.91 19.47
CA HIS A 267 -2.67 10.07 20.50
C HIS A 267 -3.63 9.02 21.12
N LYS A 268 -4.95 9.27 21.10
CA LYS A 268 -5.96 8.30 21.47
C LYS A 268 -5.81 6.94 20.78
N PHE A 269 -5.21 6.88 19.58
CA PHE A 269 -5.02 5.67 18.80
C PHE A 269 -3.60 5.11 18.84
N GLU A 270 -2.67 5.77 19.54
CA GLU A 270 -1.25 5.42 19.58
C GLU A 270 -0.85 4.91 20.98
N ALA A 271 -1.31 3.69 21.31
CA ALA A 271 -1.07 3.08 22.60
C ALA A 271 0.33 2.47 22.74
N GLY A 272 0.96 2.69 23.89
CA GLY A 272 2.29 2.18 24.21
C GLY A 272 3.42 3.04 23.64
N THR A 273 4.65 2.65 23.86
CA THR A 273 5.82 3.37 23.29
C THR A 273 5.77 3.30 21.77
N VAL A 274 5.70 4.47 21.13
CA VAL A 274 5.53 4.60 19.68
C VAL A 274 6.84 4.35 18.93
N ASN A 275 6.74 4.00 17.63
CA ASN A 275 7.89 3.81 16.75
C ASN A 275 8.41 5.15 16.22
N ALA A 276 9.05 5.95 17.07
CA ALA A 276 9.53 7.28 16.70
C ALA A 276 10.65 7.23 15.64
N GLY A 277 11.59 6.31 15.75
CA GLY A 277 12.64 6.12 14.74
C GLY A 277 12.07 5.79 13.37
N GLY A 278 11.06 4.90 13.31
CA GLY A 278 10.36 4.57 12.08
C GLY A 278 9.56 5.74 11.49
N ALA A 279 8.94 6.59 12.33
CA ALA A 279 8.23 7.78 11.88
C ALA A 279 9.19 8.82 11.28
N VAL A 280 10.34 9.07 11.92
CA VAL A 280 11.38 9.96 11.41
C VAL A 280 11.93 9.45 10.06
N ALA A 281 12.17 8.14 9.95
CA ALA A 281 12.62 7.54 8.70
C ALA A 281 11.53 7.57 7.60
N LEU A 282 10.24 7.48 7.97
CA LEU A 282 9.13 7.66 7.02
C LEU A 282 9.09 9.10 6.50
N ALA A 283 9.28 10.10 7.35
CA ALA A 283 9.40 11.49 6.92
C ALA A 283 10.56 11.68 5.93
N ALA A 284 11.72 11.10 6.22
CA ALA A 284 12.87 11.13 5.32
C ALA A 284 12.60 10.42 3.97
N ALA A 285 11.80 9.35 3.97
CA ALA A 285 11.38 8.68 2.75
C ALA A 285 10.45 9.55 1.90
N ILE A 286 9.54 10.28 2.55
CA ILE A 286 8.67 11.26 1.88
C ILE A 286 9.53 12.40 1.29
N ASP A 287 10.48 12.93 2.05
CA ASP A 287 11.38 13.99 1.56
C ASP A 287 12.20 13.54 0.36
N TYR A 288 12.72 12.31 0.38
CA TYR A 288 13.42 11.73 -0.76
C TYR A 288 12.50 11.61 -1.98
N LEU A 289 11.30 11.05 -1.80
CA LEU A 289 10.33 10.88 -2.88
C LEU A 289 9.91 12.21 -3.51
N GLU A 290 9.69 13.23 -2.69
CA GLU A 290 9.37 14.58 -3.20
C GLU A 290 10.58 15.28 -3.83
N SER A 291 11.80 15.00 -3.40
CA SER A 291 13.01 15.52 -4.06
C SER A 291 13.19 14.96 -5.48
N VAL A 292 12.78 13.72 -5.70
CA VAL A 292 12.69 13.10 -7.04
C VAL A 292 11.51 13.72 -7.83
N GLY A 293 10.42 13.99 -7.14
CA GLY A 293 9.14 14.44 -7.69
C GLY A 293 8.25 13.27 -8.09
N LEU A 294 7.06 13.19 -7.50
CA LEU A 294 6.11 12.09 -7.76
C LEU A 294 5.73 11.95 -9.24
N GLU A 295 5.68 13.05 -9.98
CA GLU A 295 5.42 13.02 -11.42
C GLU A 295 6.56 12.36 -12.20
N ASN A 296 7.82 12.61 -11.80
CA ASN A 296 8.99 11.97 -12.39
C ASN A 296 9.03 10.48 -12.04
N VAL A 297 8.73 10.13 -10.77
CA VAL A 297 8.61 8.73 -10.33
C VAL A 297 7.60 8.00 -11.20
N HIS A 298 6.39 8.53 -11.29
CA HIS A 298 5.32 7.93 -12.10
C HIS A 298 5.68 7.79 -13.57
N ALA A 299 6.25 8.84 -14.17
CA ALA A 299 6.64 8.82 -15.59
C ALA A 299 7.73 7.78 -15.87
N GLN A 300 8.74 7.67 -14.99
CA GLN A 300 9.80 6.67 -15.13
C GLN A 300 9.28 5.25 -14.96
N GLU A 301 8.49 5.00 -13.92
CA GLU A 301 7.87 3.69 -13.69
C GLU A 301 6.98 3.27 -14.84
N GLN A 302 6.21 4.18 -15.40
CA GLN A 302 5.34 3.91 -16.54
C GLN A 302 6.17 3.56 -17.80
N ALA A 303 7.26 4.29 -18.06
CA ALA A 303 8.16 3.98 -19.15
C ALA A 303 8.86 2.61 -18.99
N LEU A 304 9.32 2.28 -17.77
CA LEU A 304 9.90 0.97 -17.44
C LEU A 304 8.87 -0.15 -17.58
N THR A 305 7.64 0.08 -17.09
CA THR A 305 6.53 -0.89 -17.20
C THR A 305 6.20 -1.20 -18.65
N ARG A 306 6.08 -0.19 -19.48
CA ARG A 306 5.85 -0.36 -20.92
C ARG A 306 6.98 -1.14 -21.56
N TYR A 307 8.24 -0.81 -21.27
CA TYR A 307 9.41 -1.50 -21.80
C TYR A 307 9.42 -3.00 -21.43
N ALA A 308 9.15 -3.31 -20.15
CA ALA A 308 9.05 -4.69 -19.68
C ALA A 308 7.85 -5.42 -20.32
N TYR A 309 6.67 -4.81 -20.36
CA TYR A 309 5.45 -5.36 -20.94
C TYR A 309 5.65 -5.75 -22.42
N GLU A 310 6.16 -4.81 -23.23
CA GLU A 310 6.40 -5.04 -24.66
C GLU A 310 7.44 -6.15 -24.90
N GLY A 311 8.43 -6.26 -24.02
CA GLY A 311 9.41 -7.35 -24.03
C GLY A 311 8.76 -8.70 -23.71
N MET A 312 7.97 -8.77 -22.63
CA MET A 312 7.27 -9.97 -22.20
C MET A 312 6.31 -10.51 -23.26
N LYS A 313 5.56 -9.63 -23.93
CA LYS A 313 4.62 -10.01 -25.01
C LYS A 313 5.28 -10.70 -26.20
N LYS A 314 6.60 -10.56 -26.37
CA LYS A 314 7.37 -11.24 -27.45
C LYS A 314 7.86 -12.63 -27.04
N ILE A 315 7.76 -13.00 -25.76
CA ILE A 315 8.22 -14.29 -25.25
C ILE A 315 7.08 -15.32 -25.38
N PRO A 316 7.28 -16.39 -26.15
CA PRO A 316 6.24 -17.42 -26.34
C PRO A 316 5.83 -18.07 -25.03
N GLY A 317 4.52 -18.25 -24.84
CA GLY A 317 3.95 -18.90 -23.66
C GLY A 317 3.92 -18.04 -22.40
N VAL A 318 4.32 -16.76 -22.47
CA VAL A 318 4.12 -15.79 -21.37
C VAL A 318 2.75 -15.14 -21.53
N ASN A 319 1.94 -15.21 -20.46
CA ASN A 319 0.60 -14.62 -20.41
C ASN A 319 0.56 -13.60 -19.28
N ILE A 320 0.44 -12.30 -19.62
CA ILE A 320 0.33 -11.21 -18.66
C ILE A 320 -1.13 -11.10 -18.21
N LEU A 321 -1.38 -10.94 -16.90
CA LEU A 321 -2.71 -10.78 -16.34
C LEU A 321 -3.09 -9.28 -16.33
N GLY A 322 -4.36 -9.00 -16.54
CA GLY A 322 -4.89 -7.62 -16.52
C GLY A 322 -5.07 -7.04 -17.92
N SER A 323 -4.82 -5.75 -18.07
CA SER A 323 -5.04 -5.02 -19.30
C SER A 323 -4.04 -5.37 -20.42
N ASP A 324 -4.50 -5.33 -21.67
CA ASP A 324 -3.61 -5.38 -22.83
C ASP A 324 -2.92 -4.04 -23.13
N ASP A 325 -3.28 -3.00 -22.41
CA ASP A 325 -2.67 -1.68 -22.48
C ASP A 325 -1.59 -1.53 -21.39
N PRO A 326 -0.30 -1.42 -21.73
CA PRO A 326 0.78 -1.29 -20.76
C PRO A 326 0.66 -0.06 -19.84
N ASP A 327 -0.04 0.98 -20.28
CA ASP A 327 -0.22 2.20 -19.50
C ASP A 327 -1.25 2.06 -18.38
N LYS A 328 -1.96 0.94 -18.33
CA LYS A 328 -2.88 0.59 -17.26
C LYS A 328 -2.26 -0.30 -16.17
N HIS A 329 -0.95 -0.50 -16.20
CA HIS A 329 -0.20 -1.22 -15.19
C HIS A 329 0.73 -0.26 -14.42
N CYS A 330 0.46 -0.02 -13.14
CA CYS A 330 1.32 0.81 -12.28
C CYS A 330 2.51 0.01 -11.75
N GLY A 331 3.54 -0.18 -12.58
CA GLY A 331 4.75 -0.90 -12.16
C GLY A 331 4.55 -2.40 -11.84
N ILE A 332 3.36 -2.95 -11.99
CA ILE A 332 3.02 -4.31 -11.55
C ILE A 332 2.63 -5.18 -12.74
N LEU A 333 3.43 -6.20 -13.03
CA LEU A 333 3.21 -7.16 -14.11
C LEU A 333 3.11 -8.56 -13.53
N SER A 334 1.88 -9.04 -13.32
CA SER A 334 1.61 -10.42 -12.93
C SER A 334 1.45 -11.28 -14.18
N PHE A 335 2.04 -12.48 -14.18
CA PHE A 335 2.07 -13.32 -15.37
C PHE A 335 2.12 -14.81 -15.04
N THR A 336 1.76 -15.62 -16.02
CA THR A 336 1.98 -17.07 -16.04
C THR A 336 2.85 -17.45 -17.24
N VAL A 337 3.50 -18.62 -17.17
CA VAL A 337 4.22 -19.23 -18.30
C VAL A 337 3.60 -20.59 -18.57
N ASP A 338 3.23 -20.85 -19.82
CA ASP A 338 2.56 -22.10 -20.21
C ASP A 338 3.34 -23.34 -19.79
N GLY A 339 2.69 -24.18 -18.98
CA GLY A 339 3.24 -25.43 -18.48
C GLY A 339 4.19 -25.29 -17.29
N VAL A 340 4.55 -24.07 -16.87
CA VAL A 340 5.53 -23.85 -15.79
C VAL A 340 4.85 -23.36 -14.52
N HIS A 341 5.15 -23.98 -13.39
CA HIS A 341 4.64 -23.52 -12.10
C HIS A 341 5.30 -22.20 -11.68
N PRO A 342 4.57 -21.22 -11.11
CA PRO A 342 5.15 -19.93 -10.75
C PRO A 342 6.34 -19.97 -9.78
N HIS A 343 6.43 -20.97 -8.90
CA HIS A 343 7.60 -21.15 -8.03
C HIS A 343 8.85 -21.55 -8.83
N ASP A 344 8.69 -22.40 -9.86
CA ASP A 344 9.81 -22.77 -10.74
C ASP A 344 10.26 -21.56 -11.56
N ILE A 345 9.32 -20.74 -12.04
CA ILE A 345 9.64 -19.45 -12.69
C ILE A 345 10.50 -18.59 -11.75
N ALA A 346 10.06 -18.37 -10.51
CA ALA A 346 10.80 -17.54 -9.57
C ALA A 346 12.19 -18.13 -9.24
N THR A 347 12.30 -19.45 -9.08
CA THR A 347 13.57 -20.12 -8.80
C THR A 347 14.56 -20.00 -9.98
N ILE A 348 14.08 -20.14 -11.22
CA ILE A 348 14.91 -19.98 -12.41
C ILE A 348 15.38 -18.51 -12.55
N LEU A 349 14.47 -17.55 -12.35
CA LEU A 349 14.81 -16.14 -12.40
C LEU A 349 15.83 -15.75 -11.32
N ASP A 350 15.66 -16.24 -10.08
CA ASP A 350 16.61 -16.04 -8.97
C ASP A 350 18.01 -16.56 -9.33
N SER A 351 18.12 -17.73 -9.99
CA SER A 351 19.41 -18.27 -10.47
C SER A 351 20.10 -17.34 -11.49
N CYS A 352 19.35 -16.43 -12.10
CA CYS A 352 19.83 -15.38 -13.00
C CYS A 352 19.95 -14.01 -12.31
N HIS A 353 19.89 -13.97 -10.97
CA HIS A 353 19.90 -12.73 -10.17
C HIS A 353 18.74 -11.78 -10.50
N VAL A 354 17.54 -12.31 -10.66
CA VAL A 354 16.31 -11.56 -10.89
C VAL A 354 15.28 -11.94 -9.83
N ASP A 355 14.97 -11.01 -8.95
CA ASP A 355 14.05 -11.21 -7.85
C ASP A 355 12.62 -10.90 -8.27
N VAL A 356 11.75 -11.90 -8.31
CA VAL A 356 10.31 -11.77 -8.53
C VAL A 356 9.54 -12.55 -7.47
N ARG A 357 8.29 -12.22 -7.29
CA ARG A 357 7.43 -12.96 -6.37
C ARG A 357 6.59 -14.01 -7.10
N ALA A 358 6.38 -15.17 -6.46
CA ALA A 358 5.46 -16.21 -6.93
C ALA A 358 4.40 -16.53 -5.89
N GLY A 359 3.19 -16.84 -6.31
CA GLY A 359 2.10 -17.30 -5.46
C GLY A 359 0.76 -16.58 -5.69
N HIS A 360 0.01 -16.35 -4.61
CA HIS A 360 -1.33 -15.74 -4.67
C HIS A 360 -1.32 -14.23 -4.41
N HIS A 361 -0.18 -13.64 -4.07
CA HIS A 361 0.01 -12.20 -3.77
C HIS A 361 -1.00 -11.65 -2.76
N CYS A 362 -1.47 -12.48 -1.82
CA CYS A 362 -2.52 -12.14 -0.86
C CYS A 362 -3.84 -11.67 -1.51
N ALA A 363 -4.18 -12.20 -2.69
CA ALA A 363 -5.39 -11.90 -3.45
C ALA A 363 -6.00 -13.18 -4.07
N GLN A 364 -6.12 -14.26 -3.27
CA GLN A 364 -6.63 -15.55 -3.74
C GLN A 364 -7.99 -15.47 -4.43
N PRO A 365 -8.99 -14.70 -3.93
CA PRO A 365 -10.27 -14.59 -4.61
C PRO A 365 -10.17 -13.99 -6.01
N LEU A 366 -9.30 -12.99 -6.24
CA LEU A 366 -9.06 -12.43 -7.57
C LEU A 366 -8.50 -13.48 -8.52
N LEU A 367 -7.44 -14.21 -8.10
CA LEU A 367 -6.85 -15.23 -8.96
C LEU A 367 -7.84 -16.34 -9.31
N ALA A 368 -8.66 -16.79 -8.34
CA ALA A 368 -9.74 -17.74 -8.59
C ALA A 368 -10.78 -17.20 -9.58
N TYR A 369 -11.15 -15.92 -9.45
CA TYR A 369 -12.07 -15.23 -10.37
C TYR A 369 -11.51 -15.15 -11.80
N LEU A 370 -10.21 -14.92 -11.94
CA LEU A 370 -9.52 -14.91 -13.24
C LEU A 370 -9.23 -16.32 -13.80
N GLY A 371 -9.55 -17.39 -13.05
CA GLY A 371 -9.26 -18.76 -13.44
C GLY A 371 -7.79 -19.18 -13.33
N VAL A 372 -7.00 -18.43 -12.54
CA VAL A 372 -5.57 -18.65 -12.35
C VAL A 372 -5.33 -19.16 -10.92
N ARG A 373 -4.60 -20.27 -10.77
CA ARG A 373 -4.29 -20.81 -9.42
C ARG A 373 -3.26 -19.99 -8.67
N SER A 374 -2.20 -19.61 -9.36
CA SER A 374 -1.09 -18.79 -8.85
C SER A 374 -0.36 -18.16 -10.03
N CYS A 375 0.38 -17.08 -9.80
CA CYS A 375 1.16 -16.42 -10.84
C CYS A 375 2.52 -15.97 -10.31
N ALA A 376 3.43 -15.63 -11.20
CA ALA A 376 4.61 -14.84 -10.89
C ALA A 376 4.25 -13.35 -11.03
N ARG A 377 4.95 -12.47 -10.31
CA ARG A 377 4.77 -11.03 -10.39
C ARG A 377 6.12 -10.33 -10.38
N ALA A 378 6.40 -9.59 -11.44
CA ALA A 378 7.43 -8.59 -11.46
C ALA A 378 6.82 -7.25 -11.06
N SER A 379 7.40 -6.56 -10.09
CA SER A 379 6.96 -5.24 -9.66
C SER A 379 8.13 -4.28 -9.62
N LEU A 380 8.05 -3.27 -10.47
CA LEU A 380 9.05 -2.27 -10.72
C LEU A 380 8.90 -1.08 -9.77
N ALA A 381 9.99 -0.34 -9.60
CA ALA A 381 9.99 0.98 -9.00
C ALA A 381 10.94 1.87 -9.81
N PHE A 382 10.83 3.18 -9.62
CA PHE A 382 11.61 4.17 -10.37
C PHE A 382 13.14 4.00 -10.28
N TYR A 383 13.65 3.29 -9.27
CA TYR A 383 15.06 2.97 -9.13
C TYR A 383 15.52 1.77 -9.98
N ASN A 384 14.60 1.04 -10.64
CA ASN A 384 14.99 0.03 -11.61
C ASN A 384 15.53 0.68 -12.88
N THR A 385 16.37 -0.08 -13.59
CA THR A 385 16.99 0.35 -14.86
C THR A 385 16.51 -0.51 -16.02
N THR A 386 16.71 -0.04 -17.24
CA THR A 386 16.47 -0.88 -18.43
C THR A 386 17.34 -2.12 -18.45
N ALA A 387 18.56 -2.07 -17.88
CA ALA A 387 19.43 -3.25 -17.74
C ALA A 387 18.84 -4.29 -16.79
N ASP A 388 18.15 -3.90 -15.72
CA ASP A 388 17.43 -4.83 -14.85
C ASP A 388 16.31 -5.54 -15.62
N ILE A 389 15.59 -4.79 -16.47
CA ILE A 389 14.51 -5.34 -17.30
C ILE A 389 15.07 -6.24 -18.40
N ASP A 390 16.18 -5.87 -19.06
CA ASP A 390 16.83 -6.72 -20.07
C ASP A 390 17.27 -8.05 -19.46
N ARG A 391 17.85 -8.04 -18.25
CA ARG A 391 18.20 -9.25 -17.50
C ARG A 391 16.95 -10.10 -17.20
N PHE A 392 15.88 -9.49 -16.75
CA PHE A 392 14.60 -10.16 -16.50
C PHE A 392 14.05 -10.81 -17.78
N LEU A 393 13.99 -10.09 -18.89
CA LEU A 393 13.45 -10.59 -20.14
C LEU A 393 14.30 -11.73 -20.71
N ALA A 394 15.63 -11.63 -20.62
CA ALA A 394 16.53 -12.70 -21.04
C ALA A 394 16.33 -13.97 -20.21
N ALA A 395 16.27 -13.85 -18.88
CA ALA A 395 16.02 -14.97 -17.97
C ALA A 395 14.63 -15.58 -18.19
N LEU A 396 13.58 -14.75 -18.32
CA LEU A 396 12.21 -15.20 -18.58
C LEU A 396 12.07 -15.96 -19.90
N GLY A 397 12.77 -15.49 -20.94
CA GLY A 397 12.83 -16.17 -22.24
C GLY A 397 13.43 -17.58 -22.17
N GLY A 398 14.29 -17.84 -21.19
CA GLY A 398 14.91 -19.17 -20.95
C GLY A 398 14.05 -20.15 -20.14
N VAL A 399 13.03 -19.67 -19.40
CA VAL A 399 12.30 -20.48 -18.41
C VAL A 399 11.73 -21.77 -18.98
N ARG A 400 11.06 -21.73 -20.13
CA ARG A 400 10.46 -22.93 -20.73
C ARG A 400 11.52 -23.95 -21.13
N LYS A 401 12.66 -23.51 -21.67
CA LYS A 401 13.78 -24.36 -22.08
C LYS A 401 14.41 -25.05 -20.88
N GLU A 402 14.62 -24.32 -19.77
CA GLU A 402 15.16 -24.90 -18.52
C GLU A 402 14.21 -25.98 -17.95
N MET A 403 12.91 -25.86 -18.18
CA MET A 403 11.90 -26.87 -17.80
C MET A 403 11.75 -28.02 -18.82
N GLY A 404 12.56 -28.03 -19.86
CA GLY A 404 12.57 -29.11 -20.86
C GLY A 404 11.47 -29.02 -21.95
N TYR A 405 10.79 -27.87 -22.05
CA TYR A 405 9.87 -27.64 -23.16
C TYR A 405 10.64 -27.26 -24.44
N ALA A 406 10.19 -27.79 -25.57
CA ALA A 406 10.73 -27.37 -26.88
C ALA A 406 10.36 -25.89 -27.16
N GLU A 407 11.25 -25.23 -27.91
CA GLU A 407 11.02 -23.85 -28.36
C GLU A 407 9.78 -23.73 -29.25
#